data_27b77f9bed0b3b3549184f84b511364d
#
_entry.id   27b77f9bed0b3b3549184f84b511364d
#
_cell.length_a   1.000
_cell.length_b   1.000
_cell.length_c   1.000
_cell.angle_alpha   90.00
_cell.angle_beta   90.00
_cell.angle_gamma   90.00
#
_symmetry.space_group_name_H-M   'P 1'
#
loop_
_entity.id
_entity.type
_entity.pdbx_description
1 polymer ?
#
loop_
_entity_poly.entity_id
_entity_poly.type
_entity_poly.pdbx_seq_one_letter_code
_entity_poly.pdbx_strand_id
1 'polypeptide(L)'
;MRSNFLTFKIIAIAILIALFWIGLLFISTLVSERQGYQQAFLREISQNNISPQTVISPYIRVPYTEIKTCLDDKKVAYSCTEEQWIYISADSTQWTADFKVSDDDYKRTIYRAISYTANLTAKGIFQKPTLENKDYQWNRAEIMFPVHDPRGLDTQPTLKILNKNYTFEMSPKGSDASGFDFMRISTKNYPELINAIQNGFSFDLATNITGLGKFSLVPTSRSVSYQAKGNWADIKYSGQNLPFAKTSTHQQFTAQWKNIALGQQNISKLIECDTSDCIRQFSQGYYTQENAYDVEQSQRIGLSTEFLESVNVYTQTDRAIKYGVVIIIITFGCFFLFEVLKSLRIHPIQYSLVAIAQGLFFVLLLSISEYYAFAWAYFVAGVACVGLMTWYLFYVMKGFKAAALFGVILSSLYAVMYLLLQSSGKTFLIGSIISFVLLAVVMFLTRHIDWYQINNKPERALKSYTPPQS
;
A
#
# COMPACT_ATOMS: atom_id res chain seq x y z
N MET A 1 18.48 -6.10 -55.10
CA MET A 1 17.27 -6.64 -54.43
C MET A 1 17.50 -7.28 -53.04
N ARG A 2 18.72 -7.62 -52.63
CA ARG A 2 19.00 -8.31 -51.35
C ARG A 2 19.22 -7.37 -50.12
N SER A 3 19.62 -6.14 -50.32
CA SER A 3 19.74 -5.13 -49.25
C SER A 3 18.37 -4.92 -48.54
N ASN A 4 17.28 -5.05 -49.30
CA ASN A 4 15.93 -4.84 -48.79
C ASN A 4 15.42 -5.97 -47.88
N PHE A 5 16.00 -7.19 -47.91
CA PHE A 5 15.53 -8.31 -47.12
C PHE A 5 15.88 -8.20 -45.61
N LEU A 6 17.13 -7.76 -45.33
CA LEU A 6 17.57 -7.56 -43.94
C LEU A 6 16.84 -6.37 -43.29
N THR A 7 16.71 -5.27 -44.03
CA THR A 7 15.95 -4.08 -43.60
C THR A 7 14.49 -4.40 -43.40
N PHE A 8 13.87 -5.13 -44.30
CA PHE A 8 12.47 -5.60 -44.14
C PHE A 8 12.31 -6.45 -42.89
N LYS A 9 13.29 -7.30 -42.58
CA LYS A 9 13.23 -8.18 -41.42
C LYS A 9 13.39 -7.41 -40.11
N ILE A 10 14.31 -6.47 -40.04
CA ILE A 10 14.47 -5.59 -38.86
C ILE A 10 13.20 -4.77 -38.63
N ILE A 11 12.60 -4.25 -39.69
CA ILE A 11 11.31 -3.53 -39.60
C ILE A 11 10.21 -4.48 -39.08
N ALA A 12 10.12 -5.71 -39.60
CA ALA A 12 9.13 -6.69 -39.13
C ALA A 12 9.32 -7.03 -37.64
N ILE A 13 10.56 -7.21 -37.19
CA ILE A 13 10.88 -7.44 -35.76
C ILE A 13 10.48 -6.22 -34.91
N ALA A 14 10.79 -5.01 -35.36
CA ALA A 14 10.39 -3.79 -34.65
C ALA A 14 8.87 -3.63 -34.54
N ILE A 15 8.13 -3.97 -35.61
CA ILE A 15 6.65 -3.97 -35.59
C ILE A 15 6.13 -5.03 -34.61
N LEU A 16 6.73 -6.22 -34.56
CA LEU A 16 6.32 -7.26 -33.63
C LEU A 16 6.60 -6.88 -32.18
N ILE A 17 7.71 -6.19 -31.88
CA ILE A 17 8.00 -5.64 -30.55
C ILE A 17 6.94 -4.60 -30.17
N ALA A 18 6.58 -3.70 -31.10
CA ALA A 18 5.53 -2.70 -30.87
C ALA A 18 4.15 -3.34 -30.61
N LEU A 19 3.77 -4.34 -31.39
CA LEU A 19 2.56 -5.12 -31.17
C LEU A 19 2.55 -5.86 -29.83
N PHE A 20 3.68 -6.45 -29.46
CA PHE A 20 3.84 -7.08 -28.14
C PHE A 20 3.68 -6.06 -27.01
N TRP A 21 4.25 -4.85 -27.14
CA TRP A 21 4.10 -3.79 -26.17
C TRP A 21 2.63 -3.37 -26.00
N ILE A 22 1.87 -3.26 -27.11
CA ILE A 22 0.43 -3.01 -27.07
C ILE A 22 -0.29 -4.17 -26.34
N GLY A 23 0.08 -5.41 -26.58
CA GLY A 23 -0.43 -6.58 -25.85
C GLY A 23 -0.16 -6.50 -24.34
N LEU A 24 1.05 -6.05 -23.95
CA LEU A 24 1.40 -5.84 -22.52
C LEU A 24 0.56 -4.72 -21.89
N LEU A 25 0.25 -3.65 -22.61
CA LEU A 25 -0.65 -2.60 -22.11
C LEU A 25 -2.06 -3.16 -21.83
N PHE A 26 -2.55 -4.03 -22.70
CA PHE A 26 -3.84 -4.70 -22.46
C PHE A 26 -3.80 -5.61 -21.23
N ILE A 27 -2.72 -6.36 -21.02
CA ILE A 27 -2.55 -7.17 -19.79
C ILE A 27 -2.43 -6.28 -18.55
N SER A 28 -1.76 -5.12 -18.65
CA SER A 28 -1.68 -4.15 -17.54
C SER A 28 -3.06 -3.59 -17.16
N THR A 29 -3.96 -3.34 -18.14
CA THR A 29 -5.34 -2.93 -17.82
C THR A 29 -6.09 -4.04 -17.08
N LEU A 30 -5.88 -5.30 -17.43
CA LEU A 30 -6.46 -6.44 -16.72
C LEU A 30 -5.99 -6.51 -15.26
N VAL A 31 -4.70 -6.29 -15.01
CA VAL A 31 -4.15 -6.21 -13.63
C VAL A 31 -4.79 -5.06 -12.85
N SER A 32 -4.93 -3.90 -13.48
CA SER A 32 -5.58 -2.73 -12.84
C SER A 32 -7.05 -2.98 -12.51
N GLU A 33 -7.77 -3.69 -13.37
CA GLU A 33 -9.16 -4.11 -13.13
C GLU A 33 -9.24 -5.03 -11.90
N ARG A 34 -8.35 -6.02 -11.79
CA ARG A 34 -8.28 -6.93 -10.64
C ARG A 34 -7.94 -6.19 -9.34
N GLN A 35 -7.04 -5.22 -9.38
CA GLN A 35 -6.78 -4.32 -8.26
C GLN A 35 -8.02 -3.50 -7.88
N GLY A 36 -8.78 -3.04 -8.87
CA GLY A 36 -10.05 -2.34 -8.65
C GLY A 36 -11.07 -3.20 -7.90
N TYR A 37 -11.21 -4.48 -8.24
CA TYR A 37 -12.08 -5.41 -7.51
C TYR A 37 -11.60 -5.66 -6.08
N GLN A 38 -10.29 -5.77 -5.84
CA GLN A 38 -9.74 -5.87 -4.48
C GLN A 38 -10.11 -4.63 -3.65
N GLN A 39 -9.93 -3.44 -4.22
CA GLN A 39 -10.28 -2.18 -3.53
C GLN A 39 -11.79 -2.06 -3.29
N ALA A 40 -12.62 -2.53 -4.22
CA ALA A 40 -14.08 -2.55 -4.04
C ALA A 40 -14.48 -3.49 -2.90
N PHE A 41 -13.87 -4.66 -2.82
CA PHE A 41 -14.05 -5.60 -1.71
C PHE A 41 -13.65 -4.98 -0.36
N LEU A 42 -12.50 -4.32 -0.28
CA LEU A 42 -12.05 -3.65 0.96
C LEU A 42 -13.00 -2.52 1.37
N ARG A 43 -13.52 -1.76 0.42
CA ARG A 43 -14.55 -0.72 0.68
C ARG A 43 -15.84 -1.32 1.20
N GLU A 44 -16.31 -2.40 0.60
CA GLU A 44 -17.53 -3.11 1.03
C GLU A 44 -17.39 -3.61 2.48
N ILE A 45 -16.26 -4.25 2.83
CA ILE A 45 -16.00 -4.68 4.21
C ILE A 45 -15.96 -3.48 5.17
N SER A 46 -15.30 -2.39 4.77
CA SER A 46 -15.21 -1.18 5.58
C SER A 46 -16.59 -0.55 5.86
N GLN A 47 -17.48 -0.56 4.88
CA GLN A 47 -18.81 0.01 5.02
C GLN A 47 -19.76 -0.89 5.86
N ASN A 48 -19.72 -2.20 5.61
CA ASN A 48 -20.71 -3.13 6.14
C ASN A 48 -20.30 -3.76 7.47
N ASN A 49 -19.00 -3.89 7.76
CA ASN A 49 -18.51 -4.57 8.95
C ASN A 49 -17.70 -3.62 9.84
N ILE A 50 -16.45 -3.35 9.46
CA ILE A 50 -15.49 -2.64 10.30
C ILE A 50 -14.53 -1.82 9.43
N SER A 51 -14.19 -0.62 9.86
CA SER A 51 -13.28 0.28 9.15
C SER A 51 -11.89 0.36 9.81
N PRO A 52 -10.89 0.99 9.16
CA PRO A 52 -9.66 1.40 9.83
C PRO A 52 -9.98 2.26 11.05
N GLN A 53 -9.27 2.03 12.15
CA GLN A 53 -9.57 2.70 13.42
C GLN A 53 -8.66 3.91 13.64
N THR A 54 -9.30 4.98 14.11
CA THR A 54 -8.61 6.13 14.68
C THR A 54 -9.17 6.41 16.06
N VAL A 55 -8.29 6.51 17.03
CA VAL A 55 -8.65 6.76 18.43
C VAL A 55 -8.01 8.08 18.85
N ILE A 56 -8.79 8.95 19.46
CA ILE A 56 -8.29 10.20 20.06
C ILE A 56 -8.08 9.97 21.56
N SER A 57 -6.90 10.33 22.06
CA SER A 57 -6.60 10.23 23.50
C SER A 57 -7.64 10.97 24.34
N PRO A 58 -7.94 10.50 25.57
CA PRO A 58 -8.91 11.16 26.42
C PRO A 58 -8.59 12.62 26.69
N TYR A 59 -9.61 13.44 26.63
CA TYR A 59 -9.58 14.86 27.05
C TYR A 59 -10.86 15.20 27.81
N ILE A 60 -10.84 16.30 28.56
CA ILE A 60 -12.01 16.77 29.29
C ILE A 60 -12.53 18.01 28.60
N ARG A 61 -13.85 18.14 28.47
CA ARG A 61 -14.51 19.37 28.06
C ARG A 61 -15.48 19.84 29.14
N VAL A 62 -15.50 21.16 29.37
CA VAL A 62 -16.36 21.78 30.37
C VAL A 62 -17.06 22.98 29.74
N PRO A 63 -18.41 23.07 29.78
CA PRO A 63 -19.11 24.21 29.24
C PRO A 63 -18.97 25.41 30.22
N TYR A 64 -18.90 26.60 29.66
CA TYR A 64 -18.96 27.87 30.41
C TYR A 64 -19.77 28.87 29.62
N THR A 65 -20.26 29.87 30.32
CA THR A 65 -21.08 30.93 29.75
C THR A 65 -20.26 32.19 29.57
N GLU A 66 -20.28 32.75 28.36
CA GLU A 66 -19.62 34.02 28.06
C GLU A 66 -20.64 35.04 27.57
N ILE A 67 -20.51 36.28 28.10
CA ILE A 67 -21.35 37.37 27.66
C ILE A 67 -20.64 38.07 26.48
N LYS A 68 -21.31 38.05 25.31
CA LYS A 68 -20.81 38.70 24.10
C LYS A 68 -21.74 39.82 23.64
N THR A 69 -21.23 40.65 22.78
CA THR A 69 -22.05 41.65 22.07
C THR A 69 -22.55 41.01 20.79
N CYS A 70 -23.85 40.77 20.70
CA CYS A 70 -24.52 40.28 19.50
C CYS A 70 -25.15 41.44 18.73
N LEU A 71 -25.41 41.27 17.44
CA LEU A 71 -26.14 42.21 16.63
C LEU A 71 -27.51 41.59 16.27
N ASP A 72 -28.58 42.38 16.44
CA ASP A 72 -29.90 42.00 15.96
C ASP A 72 -30.01 42.11 14.42
N ASP A 73 -31.15 41.76 13.87
CA ASP A 73 -31.42 41.87 12.43
C ASP A 73 -31.32 43.29 11.89
N LYS A 74 -31.40 44.30 12.78
CA LYS A 74 -31.25 45.73 12.47
C LYS A 74 -29.83 46.26 12.76
N LYS A 75 -28.87 45.35 13.03
CA LYS A 75 -27.48 45.71 13.43
C LYS A 75 -27.37 46.51 14.70
N VAL A 76 -28.34 46.43 15.61
CA VAL A 76 -28.25 47.06 16.95
C VAL A 76 -27.54 46.08 17.89
N ALA A 77 -26.51 46.56 18.58
CA ALA A 77 -25.75 45.76 19.50
C ALA A 77 -26.54 45.52 20.81
N TYR A 78 -26.63 44.23 21.21
CA TYR A 78 -27.21 43.82 22.48
C TYR A 78 -26.31 42.82 23.18
N SER A 79 -26.42 42.69 24.47
CA SER A 79 -25.70 41.69 25.26
C SER A 79 -26.38 40.32 25.12
N CYS A 80 -25.68 39.35 24.60
CA CYS A 80 -26.13 37.99 24.49
C CYS A 80 -25.23 37.04 25.30
N THR A 81 -25.79 35.93 25.71
CA THR A 81 -25.08 34.88 26.44
C THR A 81 -24.84 33.72 25.50
N GLU A 82 -23.60 33.33 25.30
CA GLU A 82 -23.21 32.21 24.47
C GLU A 82 -22.54 31.13 25.32
N GLU A 83 -22.96 29.86 25.11
CA GLU A 83 -22.31 28.73 25.75
C GLU A 83 -21.07 28.34 24.94
N GLN A 84 -19.92 28.30 25.59
CA GLN A 84 -18.64 27.91 25.03
C GLN A 84 -18.09 26.68 25.77
N TRP A 85 -17.13 26.00 25.18
CA TRP A 85 -16.49 24.83 25.77
C TRP A 85 -15.02 25.07 25.97
N ILE A 86 -14.50 24.74 27.16
CA ILE A 86 -13.06 24.66 27.37
C ILE A 86 -12.63 23.21 27.32
N TYR A 87 -11.45 22.98 26.72
CA TYR A 87 -10.85 21.67 26.55
C TYR A 87 -9.62 21.55 27.44
N ILE A 88 -9.57 20.49 28.27
CA ILE A 88 -8.49 20.24 29.20
C ILE A 88 -7.76 18.98 28.75
N SER A 89 -6.49 19.12 28.41
CA SER A 89 -5.58 18.03 28.03
C SER A 89 -5.02 17.33 29.25
N ALA A 90 -4.77 16.03 29.15
CA ALA A 90 -3.91 15.34 30.10
C ALA A 90 -2.48 15.91 30.03
N ASP A 91 -1.77 15.93 31.14
CA ASP A 91 -0.38 16.35 31.18
C ASP A 91 0.53 15.32 30.53
N SER A 92 0.32 14.05 30.86
CA SER A 92 1.07 12.94 30.27
C SER A 92 0.17 11.74 30.03
N THR A 93 0.47 11.00 28.96
CA THR A 93 -0.16 9.70 28.67
C THR A 93 0.87 8.69 28.19
N GLN A 94 0.74 7.47 28.69
CA GLN A 94 1.49 6.30 28.21
C GLN A 94 0.51 5.33 27.58
N TRP A 95 0.64 5.12 26.28
CA TRP A 95 -0.18 4.21 25.50
C TRP A 95 0.57 2.92 25.17
N THR A 96 -0.13 1.81 25.29
CA THR A 96 0.33 0.52 24.77
C THR A 96 -0.75 -0.10 23.92
N ALA A 97 -0.37 -0.52 22.72
CA ALA A 97 -1.24 -1.26 21.80
C ALA A 97 -0.59 -2.60 21.48
N ASP A 98 -1.30 -3.69 21.76
CA ASP A 98 -0.90 -5.05 21.43
C ASP A 98 -1.81 -5.58 20.34
N PHE A 99 -1.27 -5.73 19.12
CA PHE A 99 -2.02 -6.08 17.92
C PHE A 99 -1.92 -7.57 17.63
N LYS A 100 -3.09 -8.21 17.51
CA LYS A 100 -3.23 -9.54 16.90
C LYS A 100 -3.76 -9.33 15.50
N VAL A 101 -2.90 -9.47 14.50
CA VAL A 101 -3.19 -9.23 13.08
C VAL A 101 -3.47 -10.54 12.36
N SER A 102 -4.47 -10.55 11.47
CA SER A 102 -4.90 -11.69 10.66
C SER A 102 -5.26 -11.22 9.24
N ASP A 103 -5.02 -12.05 8.24
CA ASP A 103 -5.45 -11.86 6.84
C ASP A 103 -6.50 -12.88 6.38
N ASP A 104 -6.94 -13.74 7.29
CA ASP A 104 -7.91 -14.82 7.00
C ASP A 104 -9.33 -14.53 7.49
N ASP A 105 -9.54 -13.56 8.40
CA ASP A 105 -10.84 -13.29 9.00
C ASP A 105 -11.87 -12.76 7.99
N TYR A 106 -11.41 -11.96 7.04
CA TYR A 106 -12.24 -11.39 5.97
C TYR A 106 -11.71 -11.82 4.62
N LYS A 107 -12.29 -12.92 4.09
CA LYS A 107 -11.90 -13.50 2.81
C LYS A 107 -13.11 -13.72 1.93
N ARG A 108 -13.00 -13.33 0.66
CA ARG A 108 -13.98 -13.66 -0.38
C ARG A 108 -13.24 -14.16 -1.62
N THR A 109 -13.30 -15.47 -1.88
CA THR A 109 -12.61 -16.15 -2.98
C THR A 109 -11.10 -15.92 -2.90
N ILE A 110 -10.56 -15.01 -3.71
CA ILE A 110 -9.13 -14.66 -3.79
C ILE A 110 -8.77 -13.39 -3.01
N TYR A 111 -9.75 -12.55 -2.69
CA TYR A 111 -9.52 -11.28 -2.00
C TYR A 111 -9.51 -11.47 -0.49
N ARG A 112 -8.54 -10.84 0.16
CA ARG A 112 -8.37 -10.84 1.61
C ARG A 112 -8.29 -9.42 2.12
N ALA A 113 -8.78 -9.20 3.33
CA ALA A 113 -8.61 -7.95 4.05
C ALA A 113 -7.81 -8.21 5.33
N ILE A 114 -6.75 -7.44 5.52
CA ILE A 114 -5.98 -7.51 6.76
C ILE A 114 -6.81 -6.89 7.86
N SER A 115 -7.14 -7.67 8.89
CA SER A 115 -7.81 -7.25 10.11
C SER A 115 -6.84 -7.30 11.28
N TYR A 116 -7.19 -6.60 12.34
CA TYR A 116 -6.47 -6.71 13.61
C TYR A 116 -7.43 -6.51 14.77
N THR A 117 -7.13 -7.16 15.88
CA THR A 117 -7.68 -6.84 17.21
C THR A 117 -6.55 -6.26 18.04
N ALA A 118 -6.77 -5.06 18.58
CA ALA A 118 -5.80 -4.35 19.41
C ALA A 118 -6.28 -4.30 20.85
N ASN A 119 -5.48 -4.79 21.77
CA ASN A 119 -5.64 -4.51 23.20
C ASN A 119 -4.97 -3.17 23.48
N LEU A 120 -5.78 -2.13 23.75
CA LEU A 120 -5.32 -0.78 24.01
C LEU A 120 -5.37 -0.51 25.51
N THR A 121 -4.25 -0.06 26.05
CA THR A 121 -4.19 0.44 27.43
C THR A 121 -3.52 1.81 27.44
N ALA A 122 -4.05 2.71 28.27
CA ALA A 122 -3.44 4.02 28.47
C ALA A 122 -3.42 4.35 29.96
N LYS A 123 -2.28 4.88 30.43
CA LYS A 123 -2.15 5.48 31.75
C LYS A 123 -1.86 6.96 31.58
N GLY A 124 -2.51 7.80 32.34
CA GLY A 124 -2.33 9.23 32.21
C GLY A 124 -2.65 10.01 33.47
N ILE A 125 -2.30 11.28 33.42
CA ILE A 125 -2.49 12.22 34.53
C ILE A 125 -3.11 13.50 33.99
N PHE A 126 -4.26 13.89 34.55
CA PHE A 126 -4.79 15.24 34.43
C PHE A 126 -4.35 16.03 35.67
N GLN A 127 -3.60 17.11 35.46
CA GLN A 127 -3.24 18.04 36.54
C GLN A 127 -4.42 18.97 36.85
N LYS A 128 -4.39 19.60 38.00
CA LYS A 128 -5.33 20.68 38.35
C LYS A 128 -5.32 21.72 37.25
N PRO A 129 -6.46 21.98 36.58
CA PRO A 129 -6.49 22.95 35.49
C PRO A 129 -6.31 24.37 36.01
N THR A 130 -5.42 25.12 35.33
CA THR A 130 -5.28 26.58 35.55
C THR A 130 -6.22 27.26 34.58
N LEU A 131 -7.34 27.78 35.10
CA LEU A 131 -8.40 28.38 34.30
C LEU A 131 -8.58 29.86 34.63
N GLU A 132 -9.09 30.60 33.65
CA GLU A 132 -9.55 31.98 33.87
C GLU A 132 -10.76 31.99 34.83
N ASN A 133 -11.03 33.14 35.43
CA ASN A 133 -12.17 33.30 36.33
C ASN A 133 -13.46 33.45 35.50
N LYS A 134 -14.03 32.31 35.07
CA LYS A 134 -15.29 32.21 34.31
C LYS A 134 -16.26 31.29 35.03
N ASP A 135 -17.55 31.39 34.68
CA ASP A 135 -18.60 30.50 35.23
C ASP A 135 -18.62 29.13 34.55
N TYR A 136 -17.79 28.21 35.06
CA TYR A 136 -17.69 26.84 34.55
C TYR A 136 -18.77 25.97 35.14
N GLN A 137 -19.54 25.29 34.25
CA GLN A 137 -20.61 24.37 34.63
C GLN A 137 -20.02 22.96 34.89
N TRP A 138 -19.31 22.78 35.99
CA TRP A 138 -18.66 21.50 36.35
C TRP A 138 -19.60 20.31 36.43
N ASN A 139 -20.88 20.53 36.73
CA ASN A 139 -21.91 19.51 36.75
C ASN A 139 -22.28 18.97 35.34
N ARG A 140 -21.77 19.63 34.29
CA ARG A 140 -21.91 19.23 32.89
C ARG A 140 -20.58 18.91 32.23
N ALA A 141 -19.51 18.75 32.99
CA ALA A 141 -18.22 18.36 32.47
C ALA A 141 -18.26 16.93 31.90
N GLU A 142 -17.49 16.68 30.87
CA GLU A 142 -17.43 15.39 30.18
C GLU A 142 -15.99 14.97 29.93
N ILE A 143 -15.67 13.72 30.26
CA ILE A 143 -14.41 13.08 29.82
C ILE A 143 -14.71 12.40 28.49
N MET A 144 -14.02 12.79 27.44
CA MET A 144 -14.25 12.38 26.06
C MET A 144 -13.22 11.34 25.63
N PHE A 145 -13.66 10.32 24.88
CA PHE A 145 -12.83 9.30 24.24
C PHE A 145 -13.38 9.01 22.85
N PRO A 146 -13.06 9.81 21.83
CA PRO A 146 -13.57 9.62 20.48
C PRO A 146 -12.93 8.42 19.78
N VAL A 147 -13.77 7.60 19.14
CA VAL A 147 -13.38 6.44 18.33
C VAL A 147 -14.02 6.60 16.96
N HIS A 148 -13.28 6.27 15.90
CA HIS A 148 -13.77 6.45 14.53
C HIS A 148 -14.93 5.50 14.19
N ASP A 149 -14.77 4.23 14.51
CA ASP A 149 -15.79 3.23 14.22
C ASP A 149 -16.07 2.36 15.47
N PRO A 150 -17.12 2.66 16.23
CA PRO A 150 -17.42 1.94 17.46
C PRO A 150 -17.89 0.49 17.21
N ARG A 151 -18.22 0.11 15.97
CA ARG A 151 -18.53 -1.29 15.61
C ARG A 151 -17.34 -2.21 15.88
N GLY A 152 -16.11 -1.64 15.91
CA GLY A 152 -14.89 -2.36 16.26
C GLY A 152 -14.67 -2.57 17.75
N LEU A 153 -15.48 -2.01 18.62
CA LEU A 153 -15.36 -2.19 20.07
C LEU A 153 -16.02 -3.48 20.50
N ASP A 154 -15.24 -4.41 21.03
CA ASP A 154 -15.79 -5.67 21.58
C ASP A 154 -16.58 -5.43 22.86
N THR A 155 -16.14 -4.46 23.67
CA THR A 155 -16.75 -4.05 24.92
C THR A 155 -16.68 -2.54 25.07
N GLN A 156 -17.57 -1.95 25.87
CA GLN A 156 -17.48 -0.52 26.18
C GLN A 156 -16.17 -0.21 26.87
N PRO A 157 -15.42 0.82 26.42
CA PRO A 157 -14.19 1.24 27.06
C PRO A 157 -14.41 1.61 28.52
N THR A 158 -13.45 1.27 29.35
CA THR A 158 -13.49 1.57 30.79
C THR A 158 -12.35 2.48 31.20
N LEU A 159 -12.66 3.44 32.06
CA LEU A 159 -11.70 4.37 32.64
C LEU A 159 -11.69 4.18 34.15
N LYS A 160 -10.55 3.80 34.70
CA LYS A 160 -10.36 3.68 36.14
C LYS A 160 -9.79 4.96 36.71
N ILE A 161 -10.50 5.57 37.66
CA ILE A 161 -10.11 6.78 38.37
C ILE A 161 -10.26 6.51 39.87
N LEU A 162 -9.26 6.81 40.69
CA LEU A 162 -9.30 6.61 42.16
C LEU A 162 -9.82 5.22 42.57
N ASN A 163 -9.35 4.18 41.89
CA ASN A 163 -9.75 2.77 42.11
C ASN A 163 -11.21 2.43 41.79
N LYS A 164 -11.99 3.33 41.16
CA LYS A 164 -13.33 3.09 40.67
C LYS A 164 -13.33 3.03 39.15
N ASN A 165 -14.09 2.08 38.58
CA ASN A 165 -14.23 1.96 37.13
C ASN A 165 -15.46 2.74 36.67
N TYR A 166 -15.26 3.52 35.60
CA TYR A 166 -16.30 4.26 34.90
C TYR A 166 -16.37 3.76 33.46
N THR A 167 -17.55 3.54 32.95
CA THR A 167 -17.77 3.06 31.59
C THR A 167 -18.13 4.24 30.69
N PHE A 168 -17.51 4.30 29.53
CA PHE A 168 -17.86 5.30 28.52
C PHE A 168 -19.21 4.99 27.89
N GLU A 169 -20.07 5.99 27.77
CA GLU A 169 -21.35 5.92 27.10
C GLU A 169 -21.29 6.64 25.75
N MET A 170 -22.09 6.17 24.78
CA MET A 170 -22.23 6.89 23.51
C MET A 170 -22.90 8.24 23.72
N SER A 171 -22.40 9.30 23.12
CA SER A 171 -23.04 10.61 23.18
C SER A 171 -24.38 10.57 22.43
N PRO A 172 -25.48 11.10 22.99
CA PRO A 172 -26.78 11.13 22.30
C PRO A 172 -26.78 12.03 21.05
N LYS A 173 -25.78 12.90 20.87
CA LYS A 173 -25.49 13.61 19.63
C LYS A 173 -24.48 12.81 18.78
N GLY A 174 -24.57 11.47 18.82
CA GLY A 174 -23.69 10.58 18.06
C GLY A 174 -23.87 10.76 16.57
N SER A 175 -22.82 10.44 15.83
CA SER A 175 -22.74 10.30 14.37
C SER A 175 -23.29 11.48 13.55
N ASP A 176 -23.11 12.70 13.99
CA ASP A 176 -23.11 13.79 13.04
C ASP A 176 -22.03 13.47 12.00
N ALA A 177 -22.18 13.93 10.78
CA ALA A 177 -21.36 13.63 9.61
C ALA A 177 -19.81 13.68 9.77
N SER A 178 -19.33 13.77 11.03
CA SER A 178 -17.91 13.79 11.43
C SER A 178 -17.19 12.44 11.32
N GLY A 179 -17.93 11.32 11.26
CA GLY A 179 -17.34 10.00 11.21
C GLY A 179 -16.64 9.55 12.51
N PHE A 180 -16.82 10.28 13.63
CA PHE A 180 -16.39 9.88 14.96
C PHE A 180 -17.57 9.75 15.90
N ASP A 181 -17.65 8.62 16.59
CA ASP A 181 -18.56 8.45 17.69
C ASP A 181 -17.89 8.90 19.00
N PHE A 182 -18.48 9.94 19.61
CA PHE A 182 -17.97 10.50 20.83
C PHE A 182 -18.46 9.67 22.02
N MET A 183 -17.55 8.87 22.55
CA MET A 183 -17.77 8.22 23.82
C MET A 183 -17.43 9.16 24.96
N ARG A 184 -18.29 9.22 25.98
CA ARG A 184 -18.13 10.17 27.10
C ARG A 184 -18.46 9.54 28.45
N ILE A 185 -17.86 10.08 29.49
CA ILE A 185 -18.25 9.92 30.88
C ILE A 185 -18.68 11.30 31.38
N SER A 186 -19.96 11.47 31.75
CA SER A 186 -20.51 12.75 32.16
C SER A 186 -20.55 12.88 33.69
N THR A 187 -20.14 14.04 34.20
CA THR A 187 -20.26 14.36 35.61
C THR A 187 -21.72 14.47 36.07
N LYS A 188 -22.68 14.62 35.15
CA LYS A 188 -24.09 14.54 35.43
C LYS A 188 -24.47 13.15 35.97
N ASN A 189 -23.90 12.07 35.44
CA ASN A 189 -24.11 10.70 35.84
C ASN A 189 -23.23 10.29 37.04
N TYR A 190 -22.06 10.95 37.17
CA TYR A 190 -21.03 10.65 38.17
C TYR A 190 -20.55 11.95 38.85
N PRO A 191 -21.35 12.55 39.76
CA PRO A 191 -21.01 13.85 40.38
C PRO A 191 -19.72 13.85 41.19
N GLU A 192 -19.27 12.70 41.68
CA GLU A 192 -17.99 12.55 42.39
C GLU A 192 -16.77 12.88 41.52
N LEU A 193 -16.88 12.82 40.21
CA LEU A 193 -15.80 13.19 39.27
C LEU A 193 -15.54 14.70 39.25
N ILE A 194 -16.47 15.55 39.68
CA ILE A 194 -16.28 17.00 39.74
C ILE A 194 -15.03 17.33 40.55
N ASN A 195 -14.94 16.80 41.76
CA ASN A 195 -13.78 17.03 42.64
C ASN A 195 -12.47 16.49 42.02
N ALA A 196 -12.52 15.33 41.36
CA ALA A 196 -11.37 14.77 40.68
C ALA A 196 -10.89 15.67 39.53
N ILE A 197 -11.81 16.17 38.70
CA ILE A 197 -11.48 17.04 37.56
C ILE A 197 -10.89 18.36 38.05
N GLN A 198 -11.44 18.96 39.12
CA GLN A 198 -10.99 20.22 39.65
C GLN A 198 -9.60 20.15 40.33
N ASN A 199 -9.27 19.01 40.94
CA ASN A 199 -8.00 18.84 41.68
C ASN A 199 -6.93 18.07 40.91
N GLY A 200 -7.28 17.49 39.77
CA GLY A 200 -6.45 16.58 39.02
C GLY A 200 -6.52 15.13 39.50
N PHE A 201 -6.28 14.20 38.59
CA PHE A 201 -6.35 12.76 38.86
C PHE A 201 -5.49 11.97 37.90
N SER A 202 -5.12 10.77 38.32
CA SER A 202 -4.55 9.74 37.44
C SER A 202 -5.64 8.80 36.94
N PHE A 203 -5.46 8.29 35.73
CA PHE A 203 -6.40 7.34 35.14
C PHE A 203 -5.70 6.18 34.46
N ASP A 204 -6.39 5.04 34.43
CA ASP A 204 -6.07 3.88 33.60
C ASP A 204 -7.25 3.62 32.66
N LEU A 205 -6.99 3.62 31.36
CA LEU A 205 -7.96 3.28 30.32
C LEU A 205 -7.61 1.92 29.74
N ALA A 206 -8.63 1.07 29.52
CA ALA A 206 -8.48 -0.20 28.85
C ALA A 206 -9.64 -0.44 27.89
N THR A 207 -9.33 -0.91 26.68
CA THR A 207 -10.31 -1.30 25.67
C THR A 207 -9.73 -2.24 24.66
N ASN A 208 -10.58 -3.09 24.06
CA ASN A 208 -10.24 -3.89 22.89
C ASN A 208 -10.94 -3.30 21.68
N ILE A 209 -10.19 -3.11 20.61
CA ILE A 209 -10.71 -2.57 19.37
C ILE A 209 -10.24 -3.38 18.18
N THR A 210 -11.18 -3.75 17.32
CA THR A 210 -10.93 -4.44 16.06
C THR A 210 -11.02 -3.44 14.91
N GLY A 211 -10.17 -3.60 13.88
CA GLY A 211 -10.15 -2.71 12.72
C GLY A 211 -9.51 -3.34 11.49
N LEU A 212 -9.54 -2.62 10.37
CA LEU A 212 -8.94 -3.04 9.10
C LEU A 212 -7.68 -2.25 8.78
N GLY A 213 -6.61 -2.96 8.42
CA GLY A 213 -5.43 -2.45 7.73
C GLY A 213 -4.62 -1.35 8.42
N LYS A 214 -5.27 -0.41 9.12
CA LYS A 214 -4.61 0.75 9.72
C LYS A 214 -5.20 1.11 11.08
N PHE A 215 -4.31 1.37 12.01
CA PHE A 215 -4.64 1.98 13.31
C PHE A 215 -3.93 3.32 13.47
N SER A 216 -4.63 4.32 14.00
CA SER A 216 -4.09 5.65 14.28
C SER A 216 -4.44 6.09 15.68
N LEU A 217 -3.45 6.55 16.43
CA LEU A 217 -3.61 7.20 17.72
C LEU A 217 -3.39 8.71 17.58
N VAL A 218 -4.38 9.51 17.93
CA VAL A 218 -4.26 10.98 17.98
C VAL A 218 -4.01 11.39 19.43
N PRO A 219 -2.78 11.77 19.80
CA PRO A 219 -2.46 12.21 21.15
C PRO A 219 -3.02 13.62 21.40
N THR A 220 -3.64 13.82 22.56
CA THR A 220 -4.12 15.13 23.04
C THR A 220 -3.35 15.60 24.28
N SER A 221 -2.59 14.73 24.93
CA SER A 221 -1.79 15.06 26.11
C SER A 221 -0.57 15.91 25.77
N ARG A 222 -0.09 16.72 26.71
CA ARG A 222 1.12 17.53 26.54
C ARG A 222 2.35 16.70 26.29
N SER A 223 2.45 15.52 26.95
CA SER A 223 3.50 14.54 26.71
C SER A 223 2.86 13.19 26.41
N VAL A 224 3.29 12.56 25.32
CA VAL A 224 2.83 11.22 24.95
C VAL A 224 4.02 10.26 24.82
N SER A 225 3.84 9.06 25.35
CA SER A 225 4.65 7.88 25.04
C SER A 225 3.71 6.81 24.49
N TYR A 226 4.02 6.28 23.32
CA TYR A 226 3.21 5.24 22.69
C TYR A 226 4.07 4.08 22.26
N GLN A 227 3.68 2.88 22.63
CA GLN A 227 4.29 1.63 22.22
C GLN A 227 3.27 0.76 21.46
N ALA A 228 3.61 0.39 20.25
CA ALA A 228 2.85 -0.56 19.44
C ALA A 228 3.67 -1.84 19.28
N LYS A 229 3.04 -3.00 19.45
CA LYS A 229 3.63 -4.32 19.20
C LYS A 229 2.60 -5.27 18.61
N GLY A 230 3.01 -6.28 17.90
CA GLY A 230 2.10 -7.28 17.32
C GLY A 230 2.79 -8.34 16.49
N ASN A 231 1.99 -9.27 15.95
CA ASN A 231 2.40 -10.47 15.22
C ASN A 231 2.45 -10.27 13.68
N TRP A 232 2.96 -9.13 13.19
CA TRP A 232 3.00 -8.85 11.76
C TRP A 232 4.38 -8.36 11.33
N ALA A 233 4.84 -8.78 10.12
CA ALA A 233 6.19 -8.45 9.65
C ALA A 233 6.26 -7.11 8.91
N ASP A 234 5.30 -6.85 8.01
CA ASP A 234 5.36 -5.73 7.09
C ASP A 234 4.49 -4.57 7.58
N ILE A 235 5.16 -3.63 8.23
CA ILE A 235 4.52 -2.46 8.83
C ILE A 235 5.01 -1.18 8.15
N LYS A 236 4.06 -0.33 7.80
CA LYS A 236 4.34 1.05 7.40
C LYS A 236 3.88 2.00 8.50
N TYR A 237 4.79 2.84 8.93
CA TYR A 237 4.51 3.90 9.88
C TYR A 237 4.28 5.21 9.15
N SER A 238 3.24 5.96 9.55
CA SER A 238 2.89 7.24 8.94
C SER A 238 2.24 8.16 9.97
N GLY A 239 1.92 9.39 9.57
CA GLY A 239 1.28 10.38 10.44
C GLY A 239 2.20 11.55 10.77
N GLN A 240 1.89 12.26 11.86
CA GLN A 240 2.62 13.46 12.27
C GLN A 240 4.06 13.17 12.70
N ASN A 241 4.31 11.98 13.24
CA ASN A 241 5.65 11.59 13.67
C ASN A 241 5.90 10.10 13.41
N LEU A 242 7.14 9.76 13.10
CA LEU A 242 7.58 8.38 12.95
C LEU A 242 8.12 7.84 14.27
N PRO A 243 8.12 6.50 14.50
CA PRO A 243 8.68 5.92 15.70
C PRO A 243 10.18 6.21 15.80
N PHE A 244 10.65 6.59 16.98
CA PHE A 244 12.08 6.81 17.23
C PHE A 244 12.85 5.49 17.38
N ALA A 245 12.18 4.44 17.82
CA ALA A 245 12.71 3.09 17.88
C ALA A 245 11.71 2.12 17.24
N LYS A 246 12.21 1.26 16.37
CA LYS A 246 11.42 0.22 15.72
C LYS A 246 12.24 -1.04 15.52
N THR A 247 11.62 -2.18 15.75
CA THR A 247 12.19 -3.50 15.48
C THR A 247 11.13 -4.31 14.74
N SER A 248 11.52 -4.96 13.66
CA SER A 248 10.66 -5.90 12.93
C SER A 248 11.44 -7.19 12.70
N THR A 249 10.81 -8.31 12.99
CA THR A 249 11.26 -9.66 12.67
C THR A 249 10.28 -10.29 11.69
N HIS A 250 10.54 -11.51 11.22
CA HIS A 250 9.64 -12.20 10.28
C HIS A 250 8.21 -12.43 10.80
N GLN A 251 7.97 -12.30 12.11
CA GLN A 251 6.67 -12.60 12.72
C GLN A 251 6.19 -11.55 13.73
N GLN A 252 6.99 -10.58 14.09
CA GLN A 252 6.65 -9.64 15.15
C GLN A 252 7.26 -8.26 14.89
N PHE A 253 6.55 -7.24 15.33
CA PHE A 253 7.07 -5.88 15.34
C PHE A 253 6.92 -5.23 16.70
N THR A 254 7.79 -4.25 16.96
CA THR A 254 7.67 -3.31 18.08
C THR A 254 8.07 -1.93 17.58
N ALA A 255 7.28 -0.92 17.92
CA ALA A 255 7.54 0.46 17.58
C ALA A 255 7.24 1.38 18.77
N GLN A 256 8.06 2.41 18.96
CA GLN A 256 7.94 3.33 20.08
C GLN A 256 7.97 4.77 19.60
N TRP A 257 7.04 5.57 20.11
CA TRP A 257 6.97 7.02 19.90
C TRP A 257 7.07 7.73 21.23
N LYS A 258 7.70 8.90 21.19
CA LYS A 258 7.74 9.83 22.30
C LYS A 258 7.69 11.25 21.75
N ASN A 259 6.75 12.05 22.21
CA ASN A 259 6.62 13.41 21.75
C ASN A 259 6.05 14.32 22.86
N ILE A 260 6.49 15.58 22.86
CA ILE A 260 6.10 16.58 23.86
C ILE A 260 5.19 17.66 23.24
N ALA A 261 5.18 17.83 21.90
CA ALA A 261 4.51 18.97 21.26
C ALA A 261 3.18 18.62 20.55
N LEU A 262 3.00 17.36 20.13
CA LEU A 262 1.87 16.97 19.26
C LEU A 262 0.51 17.16 19.94
N GLY A 263 0.40 16.84 21.22
CA GLY A 263 -0.86 16.90 21.94
C GLY A 263 -1.47 18.29 21.97
N GLN A 264 -0.66 19.31 22.16
CA GLN A 264 -1.13 20.69 22.20
C GLN A 264 -1.61 21.17 20.82
N GLN A 265 -0.91 20.81 19.76
CA GLN A 265 -1.35 21.12 18.39
C GLN A 265 -2.66 20.40 18.05
N ASN A 266 -2.81 19.14 18.45
CA ASN A 266 -4.00 18.36 18.19
C ASN A 266 -5.22 18.89 18.96
N ILE A 267 -5.06 19.27 20.23
CA ILE A 267 -6.15 19.84 21.01
C ILE A 267 -6.60 21.20 20.42
N SER A 268 -5.66 22.05 19.99
CA SER A 268 -6.00 23.31 19.32
C SER A 268 -6.82 23.08 18.05
N LYS A 269 -6.43 22.10 17.25
CA LYS A 269 -7.20 21.72 16.06
C LYS A 269 -8.58 21.17 16.39
N LEU A 270 -8.72 20.40 17.47
CA LEU A 270 -10.03 19.93 17.95
C LEU A 270 -10.94 21.09 18.40
N ILE A 271 -10.36 22.12 19.03
CA ILE A 271 -11.11 23.32 19.46
C ILE A 271 -11.58 24.12 18.24
N GLU A 272 -10.71 24.28 17.24
CA GLU A 272 -11.04 24.99 15.99
C GLU A 272 -12.04 24.22 15.12
N CYS A 273 -12.17 22.91 15.34
CA CYS A 273 -13.06 22.02 14.62
C CYS A 273 -14.49 22.08 15.18
N ASP A 274 -15.23 23.11 14.84
CA ASP A 274 -16.65 23.24 15.19
C ASP A 274 -17.57 22.56 14.13
N THR A 275 -16.98 22.06 13.04
CA THR A 275 -17.72 21.43 11.94
C THR A 275 -17.35 19.96 11.77
N SER A 276 -18.35 19.17 11.39
CA SER A 276 -18.22 17.75 11.04
C SER A 276 -17.11 17.45 10.00
N ASP A 277 -16.87 18.37 9.09
CA ASP A 277 -15.86 18.19 8.03
C ASP A 277 -14.42 18.27 8.55
N CYS A 278 -14.19 19.04 9.58
CA CYS A 278 -12.87 19.19 10.19
C CYS A 278 -12.47 17.90 10.95
N ILE A 279 -13.38 17.31 11.71
CA ILE A 279 -13.13 16.06 12.43
C ILE A 279 -12.97 14.90 11.42
N ARG A 280 -13.65 14.96 10.28
CA ARG A 280 -13.48 14.02 9.17
C ARG A 280 -12.04 13.99 8.65
N GLN A 281 -11.30 15.10 8.67
CA GLN A 281 -9.89 15.15 8.30
C GLN A 281 -8.99 14.31 9.21
N PHE A 282 -9.39 14.06 10.46
CA PHE A 282 -8.69 13.13 11.36
C PHE A 282 -8.86 11.67 10.92
N SER A 283 -9.98 11.33 10.27
CA SER A 283 -10.34 9.97 9.87
C SER A 283 -10.01 9.64 8.42
N GLN A 284 -9.90 10.64 7.53
CA GLN A 284 -9.67 10.39 6.11
C GLN A 284 -8.28 9.85 5.84
N GLY A 285 -8.23 8.61 5.54
CA GLY A 285 -7.07 7.98 4.96
C GLY A 285 -7.23 6.50 4.78
N TYR A 286 -7.99 5.97 3.84
CA TYR A 286 -7.64 4.72 3.18
C TYR A 286 -8.48 4.37 1.93
N TYR A 287 -9.72 4.84 1.82
CA TYR A 287 -10.60 4.34 0.76
C TYR A 287 -11.37 5.40 -0.04
N THR A 288 -11.07 6.68 0.12
CA THR A 288 -11.65 7.70 -0.76
C THR A 288 -10.70 7.98 -1.92
N GLN A 289 -11.02 7.37 -3.05
CA GLN A 289 -10.39 7.64 -4.34
C GLN A 289 -11.08 8.86 -4.98
N GLU A 290 -10.84 10.04 -4.42
CA GLU A 290 -11.02 11.28 -5.17
C GLU A 290 -9.76 12.13 -4.90
N ASN A 291 -8.94 12.22 -5.96
CA ASN A 291 -7.75 13.06 -6.07
C ASN A 291 -6.60 12.72 -5.09
N ALA A 292 -5.85 11.67 -5.42
CA ALA A 292 -4.63 11.29 -4.70
C ALA A 292 -3.56 12.40 -4.60
N TYR A 293 -3.67 13.47 -5.38
CA TYR A 293 -2.74 14.61 -5.37
C TYR A 293 -3.06 15.65 -4.30
N ASP A 294 -4.34 15.81 -3.89
CA ASP A 294 -4.73 16.77 -2.85
C ASP A 294 -4.65 16.21 -1.42
N VAL A 295 -4.59 14.88 -1.28
CA VAL A 295 -4.48 14.20 0.03
C VAL A 295 -3.05 14.25 0.60
N GLU A 296 -2.02 14.56 -0.19
CA GLU A 296 -0.65 14.70 0.33
C GLU A 296 -0.46 15.93 1.23
N GLN A 297 -1.32 16.93 1.15
CA GLN A 297 -1.23 18.15 1.96
C GLN A 297 -2.22 18.21 3.12
N SER A 298 -3.25 17.36 3.18
CA SER A 298 -4.08 17.26 4.38
C SER A 298 -3.22 16.69 5.51
N GLN A 299 -2.94 17.51 6.49
CA GLN A 299 -2.08 17.21 7.63
C GLN A 299 -2.51 15.90 8.28
N ARG A 300 -1.73 14.84 8.02
CA ARG A 300 -1.94 13.51 8.61
C ARG A 300 -1.79 13.64 10.13
N ILE A 301 -2.92 13.75 10.82
CA ILE A 301 -2.95 13.90 12.26
C ILE A 301 -2.87 12.50 12.89
N GLY A 302 -2.05 12.38 13.94
CA GLY A 302 -1.90 11.12 14.69
C GLY A 302 -0.64 10.32 14.38
N LEU A 303 -0.47 9.25 15.13
CA LEU A 303 0.62 8.27 15.05
C LEU A 303 0.02 7.00 14.46
N SER A 304 0.41 6.64 13.25
CA SER A 304 -0.28 5.58 12.50
C SER A 304 0.61 4.37 12.27
N THR A 305 0.02 3.20 12.47
CA THR A 305 0.56 1.87 12.17
C THR A 305 -0.33 1.25 11.09
N GLU A 306 0.23 0.93 9.94
CA GLU A 306 -0.44 0.35 8.79
C GLU A 306 0.13 -1.04 8.52
N PHE A 307 -0.75 -2.04 8.50
CA PHE A 307 -0.41 -3.43 8.25
C PHE A 307 -0.47 -3.68 6.75
N LEU A 308 0.70 -3.94 6.15
CA LEU A 308 0.81 -4.17 4.72
C LEU A 308 0.72 -5.65 4.39
N GLU A 309 0.15 -5.97 3.25
CA GLU A 309 0.24 -7.30 2.67
C GLU A 309 1.70 -7.55 2.25
N SER A 310 2.33 -8.60 2.80
CA SER A 310 3.75 -8.91 2.59
C SER A 310 4.10 -9.06 1.11
N VAL A 311 3.17 -9.56 0.32
CA VAL A 311 3.33 -9.78 -1.12
C VAL A 311 2.04 -9.43 -1.84
N ASN A 312 1.94 -8.20 -2.34
CA ASN A 312 0.84 -7.85 -3.24
C ASN A 312 1.15 -8.38 -4.65
N VAL A 313 0.46 -9.47 -5.03
CA VAL A 313 0.66 -10.18 -6.31
C VAL A 313 0.41 -9.27 -7.52
N TYR A 314 -0.53 -8.35 -7.43
CA TYR A 314 -0.83 -7.42 -8.53
C TYR A 314 0.30 -6.41 -8.74
N THR A 315 0.88 -5.89 -7.67
CA THR A 315 2.05 -4.99 -7.76
C THR A 315 3.27 -5.70 -8.34
N GLN A 316 3.50 -6.97 -7.97
CA GLN A 316 4.60 -7.75 -8.54
C GLN A 316 4.35 -8.09 -10.01
N THR A 317 3.12 -8.45 -10.37
CA THR A 317 2.74 -8.71 -11.77
C THR A 317 2.85 -7.45 -12.62
N ASP A 318 2.42 -6.29 -12.15
CA ASP A 318 2.60 -5.00 -12.85
C ASP A 318 4.08 -4.68 -13.09
N ARG A 319 4.94 -4.89 -12.08
CA ARG A 319 6.39 -4.78 -12.26
C ARG A 319 6.92 -5.76 -13.30
N ALA A 320 6.45 -7.01 -13.27
CA ALA A 320 6.83 -8.03 -14.25
C ALA A 320 6.48 -7.60 -15.67
N ILE A 321 5.28 -7.07 -15.90
CA ILE A 321 4.83 -6.56 -17.19
C ILE A 321 5.71 -5.41 -17.68
N LYS A 322 6.09 -4.47 -16.82
CA LYS A 322 6.99 -3.36 -17.16
C LYS A 322 8.37 -3.85 -17.66
N TYR A 323 8.88 -4.95 -17.13
CA TYR A 323 10.13 -5.58 -17.62
C TYR A 323 9.91 -6.47 -18.85
N GLY A 324 8.66 -6.80 -19.20
CA GLY A 324 8.33 -7.67 -20.33
C GLY A 324 8.86 -7.18 -21.67
N VAL A 325 8.88 -5.85 -21.87
CA VAL A 325 9.45 -5.25 -23.10
C VAL A 325 10.95 -5.54 -23.23
N VAL A 326 11.70 -5.49 -22.12
CA VAL A 326 13.13 -5.82 -22.13
C VAL A 326 13.36 -7.28 -22.47
N ILE A 327 12.52 -8.18 -21.94
CA ILE A 327 12.60 -9.62 -22.20
C ILE A 327 12.39 -9.90 -23.68
N ILE A 328 11.35 -9.32 -24.31
CA ILE A 328 11.08 -9.58 -25.75
C ILE A 328 12.19 -9.04 -26.63
N ILE A 329 12.75 -7.86 -26.32
CA ILE A 329 13.87 -7.29 -27.06
C ILE A 329 15.09 -8.23 -27.01
N ILE A 330 15.44 -8.73 -25.82
CA ILE A 330 16.56 -9.65 -25.65
C ILE A 330 16.30 -10.98 -26.36
N THR A 331 15.08 -11.53 -26.20
CA THR A 331 14.71 -12.80 -26.85
C THR A 331 14.79 -12.68 -28.36
N PHE A 332 14.24 -11.62 -28.95
CA PHE A 332 14.29 -11.41 -30.38
C PHE A 332 15.71 -11.11 -30.86
N GLY A 333 16.49 -10.37 -30.06
CA GLY A 333 17.92 -10.16 -30.34
C GLY A 333 18.71 -11.46 -30.38
N CYS A 334 18.51 -12.35 -29.39
CA CYS A 334 19.11 -13.69 -29.38
C CYS A 334 18.65 -14.52 -30.59
N PHE A 335 17.35 -14.48 -30.90
CA PHE A 335 16.79 -15.19 -32.04
C PHE A 335 17.42 -14.74 -33.38
N PHE A 336 17.56 -13.43 -33.55
CA PHE A 336 18.19 -12.81 -34.70
C PHE A 336 19.68 -13.17 -34.78
N LEU A 337 20.42 -13.13 -33.65
CA LEU A 337 21.83 -13.54 -33.62
C LEU A 337 22.01 -15.02 -34.02
N PHE A 338 21.17 -15.92 -33.51
CA PHE A 338 21.19 -17.32 -33.90
C PHE A 338 20.92 -17.53 -35.39
N GLU A 339 19.98 -16.76 -35.94
CA GLU A 339 19.66 -16.79 -37.36
C GLU A 339 20.86 -16.38 -38.22
N VAL A 340 21.53 -15.26 -37.84
CA VAL A 340 22.71 -14.73 -38.56
C VAL A 340 23.89 -15.69 -38.45
N LEU A 341 24.22 -16.16 -37.22
CA LEU A 341 25.39 -17.02 -36.98
C LEU A 341 25.23 -18.41 -37.62
N LYS A 342 24.03 -18.99 -37.63
CA LYS A 342 23.80 -20.32 -38.19
C LYS A 342 23.24 -20.29 -39.62
N SER A 343 23.13 -19.11 -40.25
CA SER A 343 22.55 -18.93 -41.58
C SER A 343 21.17 -19.60 -41.72
N LEU A 344 20.35 -19.57 -40.66
CA LEU A 344 19.00 -20.11 -40.66
C LEU A 344 18.07 -19.12 -41.40
N ARG A 345 16.96 -19.66 -41.95
CA ARG A 345 15.89 -18.85 -42.54
C ARG A 345 14.68 -18.96 -41.63
N ILE A 346 14.54 -18.01 -40.70
CA ILE A 346 13.42 -17.95 -39.76
C ILE A 346 12.35 -17.02 -40.33
N HIS A 347 11.10 -17.51 -40.43
CA HIS A 347 9.99 -16.69 -40.92
C HIS A 347 9.43 -15.77 -39.86
N PRO A 348 8.97 -14.54 -40.20
CA PRO A 348 8.38 -13.59 -39.21
C PRO A 348 7.27 -14.17 -38.36
N ILE A 349 6.45 -15.12 -38.90
CA ILE A 349 5.42 -15.82 -38.11
C ILE A 349 6.00 -16.58 -36.92
N GLN A 350 7.24 -17.09 -37.01
CA GLN A 350 7.89 -17.81 -35.92
C GLN A 350 8.31 -16.85 -34.79
N TYR A 351 8.67 -15.63 -35.11
CA TYR A 351 8.88 -14.56 -34.13
C TYR A 351 7.58 -14.17 -33.43
N SER A 352 6.45 -14.08 -34.19
CA SER A 352 5.16 -13.75 -33.58
C SER A 352 4.65 -14.86 -32.63
N LEU A 353 4.86 -16.14 -32.94
CA LEU A 353 4.51 -17.25 -32.04
C LEU A 353 5.31 -17.19 -30.74
N VAL A 354 6.60 -16.86 -30.81
CA VAL A 354 7.45 -16.66 -29.61
C VAL A 354 6.95 -15.46 -28.79
N ALA A 355 6.58 -14.35 -29.45
CA ALA A 355 6.01 -13.19 -28.77
C ALA A 355 4.70 -13.53 -28.05
N ILE A 356 3.79 -14.26 -28.71
CA ILE A 356 2.52 -14.71 -28.11
C ILE A 356 2.80 -15.60 -26.89
N ALA A 357 3.74 -16.55 -27.00
CA ALA A 357 4.10 -17.42 -25.88
C ALA A 357 4.63 -16.61 -24.67
N GLN A 358 5.45 -15.57 -24.92
CA GLN A 358 5.91 -14.67 -23.86
C GLN A 358 4.78 -13.79 -23.29
N GLY A 359 3.84 -13.36 -24.10
CA GLY A 359 2.64 -12.65 -23.63
C GLY A 359 1.78 -13.52 -22.71
N LEU A 360 1.57 -14.78 -23.10
CA LEU A 360 0.82 -15.77 -22.31
C LEU A 360 1.50 -16.07 -20.95
N PHE A 361 2.81 -15.93 -20.84
CA PHE A 361 3.49 -16.02 -19.54
C PHE A 361 2.90 -15.06 -18.53
N PHE A 362 2.68 -13.79 -18.88
CA PHE A 362 2.13 -12.79 -17.95
C PHE A 362 0.67 -13.07 -17.57
N VAL A 363 -0.11 -13.60 -18.51
CA VAL A 363 -1.49 -14.03 -18.25
C VAL A 363 -1.52 -15.23 -17.30
N LEU A 364 -0.67 -16.23 -17.54
CA LEU A 364 -0.54 -17.38 -16.64
C LEU A 364 -0.03 -16.98 -15.27
N LEU A 365 0.98 -16.09 -15.23
CA LEU A 365 1.53 -15.55 -13.98
C LEU A 365 0.41 -14.91 -13.15
N LEU A 366 -0.37 -14.00 -13.73
CA LEU A 366 -1.49 -13.35 -13.07
C LEU A 366 -2.51 -14.39 -12.57
N SER A 367 -2.97 -15.27 -13.44
CA SER A 367 -4.02 -16.25 -13.12
C SER A 367 -3.61 -17.23 -12.02
N ILE A 368 -2.37 -17.73 -12.04
CA ILE A 368 -1.89 -18.67 -11.03
C ILE A 368 -1.57 -17.95 -9.71
N SER A 369 -1.05 -16.72 -9.77
CA SER A 369 -0.70 -15.95 -8.57
C SER A 369 -1.90 -15.48 -7.73
N GLU A 370 -3.11 -15.50 -8.30
CA GLU A 370 -4.36 -15.29 -7.55
C GLU A 370 -4.67 -16.43 -6.56
N TYR A 371 -4.19 -17.65 -6.83
CA TYR A 371 -4.50 -18.84 -6.02
C TYR A 371 -3.30 -19.37 -5.24
N TYR A 372 -2.09 -19.14 -5.74
CA TYR A 372 -0.84 -19.65 -5.16
C TYR A 372 0.16 -18.52 -4.91
N ALA A 373 1.13 -18.78 -4.03
CA ALA A 373 2.20 -17.83 -3.77
C ALA A 373 2.92 -17.42 -5.06
N PHE A 374 3.22 -16.12 -5.21
CA PHE A 374 3.82 -15.54 -6.42
C PHE A 374 5.06 -16.31 -6.92
N ALA A 375 5.91 -16.79 -6.00
CA ALA A 375 7.10 -17.57 -6.35
C ALA A 375 6.73 -18.85 -7.13
N TRP A 376 5.73 -19.59 -6.68
CA TRP A 376 5.23 -20.78 -7.35
C TRP A 376 4.55 -20.47 -8.68
N ALA A 377 3.73 -19.42 -8.71
CA ALA A 377 3.08 -18.96 -9.93
C ALA A 377 4.11 -18.59 -11.00
N TYR A 378 5.13 -17.84 -10.60
CA TYR A 378 6.23 -17.45 -11.48
C TYR A 378 7.02 -18.66 -12.00
N PHE A 379 7.35 -19.60 -11.13
CA PHE A 379 8.09 -20.81 -11.51
C PHE A 379 7.29 -21.65 -12.51
N VAL A 380 6.03 -21.93 -12.24
CA VAL A 380 5.16 -22.74 -13.12
C VAL A 380 4.95 -22.05 -14.47
N ALA A 381 4.61 -20.77 -14.48
CA ALA A 381 4.42 -20.00 -15.71
C ALA A 381 5.73 -19.90 -16.52
N GLY A 382 6.87 -19.71 -15.84
CA GLY A 382 8.19 -19.65 -16.46
C GLY A 382 8.60 -20.98 -17.11
N VAL A 383 8.47 -22.08 -16.38
CA VAL A 383 8.77 -23.43 -16.90
C VAL A 383 7.87 -23.77 -18.09
N ALA A 384 6.57 -23.48 -18.01
CA ALA A 384 5.64 -23.73 -19.11
C ALA A 384 6.03 -22.92 -20.36
N CYS A 385 6.32 -21.62 -20.19
CA CYS A 385 6.67 -20.74 -21.30
C CYS A 385 8.02 -21.09 -21.92
N VAL A 386 9.08 -21.25 -21.09
CA VAL A 386 10.41 -21.62 -21.57
C VAL A 386 10.41 -23.02 -22.20
N GLY A 387 9.72 -23.97 -21.59
CA GLY A 387 9.56 -25.31 -22.11
C GLY A 387 8.89 -25.35 -23.50
N LEU A 388 7.77 -24.63 -23.63
CA LEU A 388 7.04 -24.51 -24.89
C LEU A 388 7.92 -23.91 -26.01
N MET A 389 8.60 -22.78 -25.70
CA MET A 389 9.48 -22.12 -26.66
C MET A 389 10.67 -22.98 -27.03
N THR A 390 11.32 -23.65 -26.06
CA THR A 390 12.46 -24.54 -26.33
C THR A 390 12.04 -25.74 -27.16
N TRP A 391 10.89 -26.35 -26.85
CA TRP A 391 10.32 -27.43 -27.63
C TRP A 391 10.02 -27.00 -29.09
N TYR A 392 9.39 -25.85 -29.28
CA TYR A 392 9.10 -25.31 -30.61
C TYR A 392 10.38 -25.03 -31.38
N LEU A 393 11.40 -24.43 -30.75
CA LEU A 393 12.68 -24.10 -31.37
C LEU A 393 13.53 -25.31 -31.73
N PHE A 394 13.34 -26.43 -31.05
CA PHE A 394 13.96 -27.70 -31.41
C PHE A 394 13.64 -28.10 -32.87
N TYR A 395 12.38 -27.91 -33.26
CA TYR A 395 11.97 -28.17 -34.64
C TYR A 395 12.41 -27.11 -35.63
N VAL A 396 12.36 -25.85 -35.24
CA VAL A 396 12.76 -24.69 -36.09
C VAL A 396 14.25 -24.70 -36.40
N MET A 397 15.07 -24.94 -35.38
CA MET A 397 16.54 -24.87 -35.51
C MET A 397 17.17 -26.17 -36.01
N LYS A 398 16.39 -27.23 -36.22
CA LYS A 398 16.85 -28.55 -36.67
C LYS A 398 18.08 -29.07 -35.90
N GLY A 399 18.18 -28.77 -34.61
CA GLY A 399 19.33 -29.17 -33.80
C GLY A 399 19.12 -29.01 -32.29
N PHE A 400 19.28 -30.11 -31.53
CA PHE A 400 19.12 -30.15 -30.10
C PHE A 400 20.01 -29.14 -29.36
N LYS A 401 21.30 -29.05 -29.75
CA LYS A 401 22.27 -28.18 -29.10
C LYS A 401 21.90 -26.69 -29.19
N ALA A 402 21.34 -26.23 -30.30
CA ALA A 402 20.93 -24.86 -30.52
C ALA A 402 19.68 -24.50 -29.71
N ALA A 403 18.70 -25.38 -29.72
CA ALA A 403 17.47 -25.21 -28.96
C ALA A 403 17.73 -25.26 -27.44
N ALA A 404 18.58 -26.18 -26.98
CA ALA A 404 18.97 -26.29 -25.58
C ALA A 404 19.74 -25.02 -25.10
N LEU A 405 20.70 -24.51 -25.92
CA LEU A 405 21.42 -23.29 -25.60
C LEU A 405 20.46 -22.08 -25.48
N PHE A 406 19.50 -21.99 -26.42
CA PHE A 406 18.49 -20.93 -26.34
C PHE A 406 17.61 -21.06 -25.10
N GLY A 407 17.19 -22.29 -24.77
CA GLY A 407 16.42 -22.58 -23.55
C GLY A 407 17.16 -22.17 -22.27
N VAL A 408 18.48 -22.43 -22.20
CA VAL A 408 19.33 -21.98 -21.07
C VAL A 408 19.40 -20.46 -20.99
N ILE A 409 19.60 -19.77 -22.11
CA ILE A 409 19.64 -18.29 -22.16
C ILE A 409 18.29 -17.74 -21.68
N LEU A 410 17.20 -18.27 -22.17
CA LEU A 410 15.86 -17.84 -21.80
C LEU A 410 15.55 -18.11 -20.32
N SER A 411 15.92 -19.29 -19.81
CA SER A 411 15.78 -19.63 -18.38
C SER A 411 16.58 -18.67 -17.51
N SER A 412 17.81 -18.31 -17.91
CA SER A 412 18.63 -17.36 -17.17
C SER A 412 18.01 -15.96 -17.16
N LEU A 413 17.39 -15.54 -18.26
CA LEU A 413 16.68 -14.27 -18.37
C LEU A 413 15.47 -14.21 -17.42
N TYR A 414 14.66 -15.27 -17.37
CA TYR A 414 13.55 -15.37 -16.44
C TYR A 414 14.02 -15.44 -14.97
N ALA A 415 15.11 -16.13 -14.67
CA ALA A 415 15.69 -16.16 -13.33
C ALA A 415 16.16 -14.77 -12.88
N VAL A 416 16.85 -14.04 -13.77
CA VAL A 416 17.28 -12.66 -13.51
C VAL A 416 16.07 -11.74 -13.26
N MET A 417 15.02 -11.86 -14.07
CA MET A 417 13.79 -11.11 -13.87
C MET A 417 13.15 -11.41 -12.50
N TYR A 418 13.11 -12.67 -12.09
CA TYR A 418 12.58 -13.05 -10.77
C TYR A 418 13.36 -12.37 -9.63
N LEU A 419 14.69 -12.37 -9.72
CA LEU A 419 15.54 -11.68 -8.73
C LEU A 419 15.26 -10.16 -8.67
N LEU A 420 15.04 -9.53 -9.84
CA LEU A 420 14.65 -8.12 -9.90
C LEU A 420 13.31 -7.84 -9.24
N LEU A 421 12.33 -8.74 -9.41
CA LEU A 421 11.00 -8.60 -8.83
C LEU A 421 11.00 -8.76 -7.30
N GLN A 422 11.89 -9.62 -6.77
CA GLN A 422 12.04 -9.78 -5.33
C GLN A 422 12.84 -8.65 -4.65
N SER A 423 13.64 -7.91 -5.42
CA SER A 423 14.50 -6.86 -4.88
C SER A 423 13.71 -5.58 -4.59
N SER A 424 13.22 -5.41 -3.37
CA SER A 424 12.62 -4.15 -2.92
C SER A 424 13.72 -3.12 -2.58
N GLY A 425 13.65 -1.94 -3.20
CA GLY A 425 14.55 -0.80 -2.92
C GLY A 425 15.89 -0.76 -3.63
N LYS A 426 16.41 -1.90 -4.16
CA LYS A 426 17.69 -1.96 -4.90
C LYS A 426 17.51 -2.28 -6.38
N THR A 427 16.30 -2.30 -6.86
CA THR A 427 15.93 -2.71 -8.23
C THR A 427 16.65 -1.89 -9.30
N PHE A 428 16.78 -0.57 -9.11
CA PHE A 428 17.47 0.30 -10.05
C PHE A 428 18.96 -0.04 -10.18
N LEU A 429 19.65 -0.25 -9.05
CA LEU A 429 21.08 -0.61 -9.04
C LEU A 429 21.30 -1.98 -9.69
N ILE A 430 20.51 -2.98 -9.31
CA ILE A 430 20.63 -4.33 -9.90
C ILE A 430 20.30 -4.30 -11.38
N GLY A 431 19.23 -3.58 -11.78
CA GLY A 431 18.83 -3.43 -13.18
C GLY A 431 19.90 -2.76 -14.04
N SER A 432 20.58 -1.72 -13.54
CA SER A 432 21.66 -1.04 -14.27
C SER A 432 22.87 -1.94 -14.45
N ILE A 433 23.29 -2.70 -13.43
CA ILE A 433 24.39 -3.67 -13.53
C ILE A 433 24.07 -4.75 -14.55
N ILE A 434 22.86 -5.33 -14.49
CA ILE A 434 22.43 -6.38 -15.43
C ILE A 434 22.40 -5.86 -16.85
N SER A 435 21.89 -4.65 -17.10
CA SER A 435 21.86 -4.03 -18.42
C SER A 435 23.27 -3.79 -18.96
N PHE A 436 24.20 -3.36 -18.12
CA PHE A 436 25.61 -3.19 -18.50
C PHE A 436 26.27 -4.52 -18.86
N VAL A 437 26.10 -5.56 -18.03
CA VAL A 437 26.65 -6.90 -18.29
C VAL A 437 26.08 -7.48 -19.58
N LEU A 438 24.77 -7.32 -19.79
CA LEU A 438 24.09 -7.80 -20.98
C LEU A 438 24.66 -7.12 -22.25
N LEU A 439 24.84 -5.80 -22.22
CA LEU A 439 25.46 -5.05 -23.32
C LEU A 439 26.90 -5.55 -23.59
N ALA A 440 27.69 -5.75 -22.53
CA ALA A 440 29.03 -6.27 -22.63
C ALA A 440 29.07 -7.66 -23.29
N VAL A 441 28.13 -8.57 -22.90
CA VAL A 441 27.98 -9.89 -23.49
C VAL A 441 27.63 -9.80 -25.00
N VAL A 442 26.67 -8.94 -25.35
CA VAL A 442 26.27 -8.74 -26.76
C VAL A 442 27.45 -8.20 -27.57
N MET A 443 28.18 -7.21 -27.07
CA MET A 443 29.38 -6.67 -27.72
C MET A 443 30.46 -7.75 -27.90
N PHE A 444 30.69 -8.56 -26.86
CA PHE A 444 31.65 -9.66 -26.92
C PHE A 444 31.28 -10.71 -27.97
N LEU A 445 30.02 -11.11 -28.05
CA LEU A 445 29.54 -12.10 -29.01
C LEU A 445 29.55 -11.57 -30.46
N THR A 446 29.31 -10.27 -30.63
CA THR A 446 29.21 -9.65 -31.96
C THR A 446 30.53 -9.14 -32.50
N ARG A 447 31.61 -9.09 -31.69
CA ARG A 447 32.92 -8.50 -32.07
C ARG A 447 33.57 -9.15 -33.29
N HIS A 448 33.29 -10.40 -33.60
CA HIS A 448 33.81 -11.14 -34.75
C HIS A 448 32.85 -11.19 -35.94
N ILE A 449 31.68 -10.54 -35.84
CA ILE A 449 30.71 -10.51 -36.93
C ILE A 449 31.08 -9.39 -37.90
N ASP A 450 31.46 -9.76 -39.14
CA ASP A 450 31.61 -8.80 -40.23
C ASP A 450 30.23 -8.45 -40.80
N TRP A 451 29.69 -7.34 -40.33
CA TRP A 451 28.36 -6.86 -40.71
C TRP A 451 28.24 -6.48 -42.18
N TYR A 452 29.38 -6.13 -42.84
CA TYR A 452 29.42 -5.80 -44.27
C TYR A 452 29.34 -7.03 -45.14
N GLN A 453 29.94 -8.15 -44.75
CA GLN A 453 29.93 -9.39 -45.52
C GLN A 453 28.59 -10.16 -45.43
N ILE A 454 27.78 -9.91 -44.42
CA ILE A 454 26.42 -10.53 -44.29
C ILE A 454 25.54 -10.15 -45.48
N ASN A 455 25.75 -8.96 -46.04
CA ASN A 455 25.02 -8.48 -47.22
C ASN A 455 25.57 -9.04 -48.57
N ASN A 456 26.80 -9.56 -48.59
CA ASN A 456 27.54 -9.89 -49.84
C ASN A 456 27.79 -11.38 -50.03
N LYS A 457 27.24 -12.32 -49.24
CA LYS A 457 27.47 -13.74 -49.55
C LYS A 457 26.85 -14.13 -50.90
N PRO A 458 27.71 -14.52 -51.91
CA PRO A 458 27.20 -14.93 -53.22
C PRO A 458 26.38 -16.20 -53.06
N GLU A 459 25.30 -16.28 -53.82
CA GLU A 459 24.55 -17.49 -54.04
C GLU A 459 25.47 -18.57 -54.58
N ARG A 460 25.61 -19.70 -53.89
CA ARG A 460 26.28 -20.86 -54.50
C ARG A 460 25.59 -21.11 -55.83
N ALA A 461 26.36 -20.95 -56.90
CA ALA A 461 25.91 -21.19 -58.26
C ALA A 461 25.15 -22.49 -58.32
N LEU A 462 23.92 -22.42 -58.77
CA LEU A 462 23.19 -23.58 -59.26
C LEU A 462 24.12 -24.22 -60.30
N LYS A 463 24.61 -25.45 -60.02
CA LYS A 463 25.30 -26.27 -61.04
C LYS A 463 24.39 -26.27 -62.27
N SER A 464 24.88 -25.59 -63.30
CA SER A 464 24.23 -25.66 -64.58
C SER A 464 24.16 -27.16 -64.99
N TYR A 465 22.97 -27.70 -65.04
CA TYR A 465 22.69 -28.99 -65.64
C TYR A 465 22.86 -28.78 -67.14
N THR A 466 23.99 -29.21 -67.68
CA THR A 466 24.19 -29.39 -69.12
C THR A 466 23.54 -30.74 -69.49
N PRO A 467 22.50 -30.77 -70.34
CA PRO A 467 21.96 -32.04 -70.85
C PRO A 467 22.99 -32.70 -71.81
N PRO A 468 23.13 -33.99 -71.82
CA PRO A 468 24.00 -34.66 -72.74
C PRO A 468 23.49 -34.45 -74.18
N GLN A 469 24.39 -33.99 -75.04
CA GLN A 469 24.12 -33.94 -76.47
C GLN A 469 24.14 -35.43 -77.02
N SER A 470 23.05 -35.82 -77.63
CA SER A 470 22.92 -37.07 -78.46
C SER A 470 23.56 -36.92 -79.77
#